data_3f21f2971cd96bf59a471e1870dd5ae3
#
_entry.id   3f21f2971cd96bf59a471e1870dd5ae3
#
_cell.length_a   1.000
_cell.length_b   1.000
_cell.length_c   1.000
_cell.angle_alpha   90.00
_cell.angle_beta   90.00
_cell.angle_gamma   90.00
#
_symmetry.space_group_name_H-M   'P 1'
#
loop_
_entity.id
_entity.type
_entity.pdbx_description
1 polymer ?
#
loop_
_entity_poly.entity_id
_entity_poly.type
_entity_poly.pdbx_seq_one_letter_code
_entity_poly.pdbx_strand_id
1 'polypeptide(L)'
;MNFEGISDTLDANELAGYFRQFFEIYEGKPKNINALKDLYELAYRQWDTYEPLNDELSQKTANYLISAIQFNSYDIMDTILSIVDNLSLKSVFEYIINNKENIHNPSVQFLVDEAENDYADTIDDTFECIV
;
A
#
# COMPACT_ATOMS: atom_id res chain seq x y z
N MET A 1 6.11 1.02 18.59
CA MET A 1 6.64 2.25 17.94
C MET A 1 5.49 3.00 17.29
N ASN A 2 5.46 4.31 17.44
CA ASN A 2 4.41 5.13 16.84
C ASN A 2 4.97 5.84 15.60
N PHE A 3 4.49 5.44 14.42
CA PHE A 3 4.95 6.04 13.16
C PHE A 3 4.34 7.40 12.87
N GLU A 4 3.28 7.79 13.56
CA GLU A 4 2.67 9.12 13.41
C GLU A 4 3.60 10.25 13.85
N GLY A 5 4.51 9.98 14.80
CA GLY A 5 5.47 10.97 15.28
C GLY A 5 6.71 11.14 14.43
N ILE A 6 6.81 10.42 13.30
CA ILE A 6 7.97 10.49 12.41
C ILE A 6 7.94 11.81 11.63
N SER A 7 9.13 12.41 11.43
CA SER A 7 9.27 13.65 10.66
C SER A 7 8.77 13.48 9.23
N ASP A 8 8.13 14.50 8.69
CA ASP A 8 7.70 14.53 7.28
C ASP A 8 8.86 14.83 6.33
N THR A 9 10.03 15.16 6.83
CA THR A 9 11.20 15.57 6.03
C THR A 9 12.26 14.49 5.92
N LEU A 10 11.91 13.23 6.16
CA LEU A 10 12.85 12.12 6.04
C LEU A 10 13.24 11.88 4.57
N ASP A 11 14.50 11.51 4.35
CA ASP A 11 14.93 11.07 3.02
C ASP A 11 14.58 9.59 2.79
N ALA A 12 14.78 9.12 1.54
CA ALA A 12 14.43 7.76 1.18
C ALA A 12 15.22 6.69 1.95
N ASN A 13 16.47 6.98 2.32
CA ASN A 13 17.29 6.03 3.09
C ASN A 13 16.80 5.89 4.52
N GLU A 14 16.42 7.01 5.15
CA GLU A 14 15.85 6.99 6.48
C GLU A 14 14.52 6.24 6.50
N LEU A 15 13.67 6.49 5.49
CA LEU A 15 12.40 5.81 5.35
C LEU A 15 12.57 4.31 5.15
N ALA A 16 13.56 3.88 4.36
CA ALA A 16 13.85 2.45 4.18
C ALA A 16 14.12 1.78 5.53
N GLY A 17 14.83 2.46 6.43
CA GLY A 17 15.06 1.98 7.79
C GLY A 17 13.75 1.79 8.58
N TYR A 18 12.82 2.74 8.44
CA TYR A 18 11.52 2.65 9.10
C TYR A 18 10.65 1.54 8.51
N PHE A 19 10.69 1.33 7.19
CA PHE A 19 9.99 0.19 6.58
C PHE A 19 10.53 -1.14 7.14
N ARG A 20 11.85 -1.27 7.29
CA ARG A 20 12.44 -2.48 7.88
C ARG A 20 11.99 -2.67 9.31
N GLN A 21 11.95 -1.59 10.11
CA GLN A 21 11.44 -1.64 11.49
C GLN A 21 9.97 -2.06 11.53
N PHE A 22 9.15 -1.58 10.59
CA PHE A 22 7.75 -1.97 10.51
C PHE A 22 7.64 -3.50 10.38
N PHE A 23 8.38 -4.10 9.46
CA PHE A 23 8.31 -5.54 9.25
C PHE A 23 8.86 -6.32 10.44
N GLU A 24 9.87 -5.82 11.14
CA GLU A 24 10.37 -6.43 12.37
C GLU A 24 9.33 -6.40 13.49
N ILE A 25 8.67 -5.27 13.67
CA ILE A 25 7.67 -5.08 14.73
C ILE A 25 6.45 -5.97 14.50
N TYR A 26 5.98 -6.05 13.26
CA TYR A 26 4.74 -6.73 12.92
C TYR A 26 4.92 -8.16 12.42
N GLU A 27 6.15 -8.67 12.39
CA GLU A 27 6.41 -10.06 12.01
C GLU A 27 5.67 -11.01 12.98
N GLY A 28 4.88 -11.93 12.41
CA GLY A 28 4.11 -12.89 13.20
C GLY A 28 2.92 -12.31 13.94
N LYS A 29 2.62 -11.03 13.77
CA LYS A 29 1.47 -10.38 14.41
C LYS A 29 0.28 -10.29 13.45
N PRO A 30 -0.95 -10.16 13.98
CA PRO A 30 -2.13 -10.01 13.12
C PRO A 30 -2.02 -8.78 12.22
N LYS A 31 -2.44 -8.94 10.97
CA LYS A 31 -2.46 -7.87 9.97
C LYS A 31 -3.77 -7.11 10.06
N ASN A 32 -3.92 -6.28 11.09
CA ASN A 32 -5.15 -5.54 11.35
C ASN A 32 -5.07 -4.11 10.81
N ILE A 33 -6.17 -3.36 10.96
CA ILE A 33 -6.25 -1.99 10.45
C ILE A 33 -5.20 -1.08 11.09
N ASN A 34 -4.84 -1.29 12.35
CA ASN A 34 -3.83 -0.45 13.01
C ASN A 34 -2.45 -0.64 12.40
N ALA A 35 -2.08 -1.88 12.08
CA ALA A 35 -0.83 -2.16 11.38
C ALA A 35 -0.83 -1.52 9.98
N LEU A 36 -1.94 -1.60 9.26
CA LEU A 36 -2.05 -1.00 7.94
C LEU A 36 -1.97 0.52 7.99
N LYS A 37 -2.53 1.15 9.02
CA LYS A 37 -2.42 2.60 9.20
C LYS A 37 -0.98 3.04 9.45
N ASP A 38 -0.22 2.28 10.23
CA ASP A 38 1.20 2.56 10.43
C ASP A 38 1.97 2.45 9.12
N LEU A 39 1.68 1.43 8.32
CA LEU A 39 2.30 1.27 7.01
C LEU A 39 1.92 2.41 6.07
N TYR A 40 0.67 2.86 6.12
CA TYR A 40 0.22 4.01 5.34
C TYR A 40 1.03 5.28 5.67
N GLU A 41 1.33 5.50 6.94
CA GLU A 41 2.13 6.66 7.34
C GLU A 41 3.51 6.65 6.68
N LEU A 42 4.13 5.48 6.57
CA LEU A 42 5.40 5.34 5.86
C LEU A 42 5.25 5.51 4.35
N ALA A 43 4.19 4.94 3.78
CA ALA A 43 3.92 5.02 2.35
C ALA A 43 3.71 6.46 1.90
N TYR A 44 2.96 7.22 2.67
CA TYR A 44 2.71 8.64 2.40
C TYR A 44 4.02 9.43 2.36
N ARG A 45 4.92 9.19 3.32
CA ARG A 45 6.20 9.87 3.38
C ARG A 45 7.12 9.46 2.25
N GLN A 46 7.08 8.19 1.85
CA GLN A 46 7.85 7.72 0.70
C GLN A 46 7.40 8.42 -0.59
N TRP A 47 6.10 8.59 -0.77
CA TRP A 47 5.54 9.32 -1.91
C TRP A 47 6.07 10.75 -1.95
N ASP A 48 6.18 11.41 -0.80
CA ASP A 48 6.69 12.78 -0.68
C ASP A 48 8.17 12.93 -1.07
N THR A 49 8.95 11.85 -1.04
CA THR A 49 10.36 11.91 -1.45
C THR A 49 10.54 11.97 -2.96
N TYR A 50 9.49 11.68 -3.74
CA TYR A 50 9.54 11.51 -5.20
C TYR A 50 10.51 10.42 -5.65
N GLU A 51 10.94 9.55 -4.75
CA GLU A 51 11.80 8.41 -5.04
C GLU A 51 11.03 7.12 -4.80
N PRO A 52 11.14 6.12 -5.71
CA PRO A 52 10.46 4.84 -5.49
C PRO A 52 11.08 4.08 -4.32
N LEU A 53 10.26 3.30 -3.63
CA LEU A 53 10.76 2.38 -2.61
C LEU A 53 11.64 1.34 -3.29
N ASN A 54 12.73 0.91 -2.63
CA ASN A 54 13.62 -0.08 -3.23
C ASN A 54 12.89 -1.41 -3.49
N ASP A 55 13.43 -2.21 -4.42
CA ASP A 55 12.75 -3.41 -4.91
C ASP A 55 12.47 -4.43 -3.81
N GLU A 56 13.41 -4.65 -2.90
CA GLU A 56 13.23 -5.59 -1.79
C GLU A 56 12.07 -5.18 -0.90
N LEU A 57 12.02 -3.92 -0.49
CA LEU A 57 10.95 -3.41 0.37
C LEU A 57 9.62 -3.31 -0.37
N SER A 58 9.65 -2.97 -1.65
CA SER A 58 8.44 -2.97 -2.48
C SER A 58 7.83 -4.36 -2.55
N GLN A 59 8.65 -5.39 -2.75
CA GLN A 59 8.19 -6.77 -2.81
C GLN A 59 7.65 -7.23 -1.46
N LYS A 60 8.35 -6.92 -0.38
CA LYS A 60 7.88 -7.25 0.98
C LYS A 60 6.54 -6.57 1.29
N THR A 61 6.41 -5.30 0.92
CA THR A 61 5.19 -4.54 1.15
C THR A 61 4.05 -5.12 0.32
N ALA A 62 4.28 -5.43 -0.94
CA ALA A 62 3.26 -6.04 -1.79
C ALA A 62 2.78 -7.37 -1.21
N ASN A 63 3.69 -8.24 -0.80
CA ASN A 63 3.34 -9.53 -0.20
C ASN A 63 2.55 -9.35 1.10
N TYR A 64 2.95 -8.41 1.92
CA TYR A 64 2.25 -8.10 3.16
C TYR A 64 0.82 -7.66 2.90
N LEU A 65 0.63 -6.74 1.95
CA LEU A 65 -0.70 -6.20 1.62
C LEU A 65 -1.60 -7.28 1.05
N ILE A 66 -1.09 -8.13 0.14
CA ILE A 66 -1.88 -9.23 -0.43
C ILE A 66 -2.37 -10.16 0.68
N SER A 67 -1.51 -10.47 1.65
CA SER A 67 -1.90 -11.34 2.76
C SER A 67 -2.84 -10.66 3.76
N ALA A 68 -2.92 -9.34 3.75
CA ALA A 68 -3.78 -8.56 4.65
C ALA A 68 -5.16 -8.26 4.05
N ILE A 69 -5.37 -8.52 2.76
CA ILE A 69 -6.62 -8.18 2.08
C ILE A 69 -7.82 -8.82 2.76
N GLN A 70 -8.85 -8.00 3.00
CA GLN A 70 -10.18 -8.44 3.43
C GLN A 70 -11.19 -7.78 2.50
N PHE A 71 -11.60 -8.49 1.47
CA PHE A 71 -12.37 -7.94 0.35
C PHE A 71 -13.66 -7.26 0.77
N ASN A 72 -14.23 -7.62 1.93
CA ASN A 72 -15.50 -7.04 2.38
C ASN A 72 -15.36 -6.05 3.53
N SER A 73 -14.13 -5.66 3.87
CA SER A 73 -13.87 -4.62 4.86
C SER A 73 -13.50 -3.32 4.15
N TYR A 74 -14.35 -2.31 4.27
CA TYR A 74 -14.12 -1.02 3.64
C TYR A 74 -12.84 -0.37 4.16
N ASP A 75 -12.65 -0.32 5.48
CA ASP A 75 -11.49 0.34 6.08
C ASP A 75 -10.17 -0.30 5.65
N ILE A 76 -10.13 -1.64 5.62
CA ILE A 76 -8.95 -2.38 5.18
C ILE A 76 -8.67 -2.11 3.71
N MET A 77 -9.67 -2.21 2.85
CA MET A 77 -9.49 -2.05 1.41
C MET A 77 -9.15 -0.61 1.04
N ASP A 78 -9.77 0.38 1.70
CA ASP A 78 -9.46 1.78 1.48
C ASP A 78 -7.99 2.08 1.84
N THR A 79 -7.53 1.59 2.97
CA THR A 79 -6.15 1.80 3.43
C THR A 79 -5.17 1.11 2.49
N ILE A 80 -5.45 -0.13 2.09
CA ILE A 80 -4.58 -0.87 1.15
C ILE A 80 -4.47 -0.14 -0.19
N LEU A 81 -5.60 0.31 -0.74
CA LEU A 81 -5.59 1.03 -2.02
C LEU A 81 -4.82 2.35 -1.94
N SER A 82 -4.90 3.04 -0.80
CA SER A 82 -4.12 4.26 -0.58
C SER A 82 -2.61 3.97 -0.56
N ILE A 83 -2.20 2.89 0.08
CA ILE A 83 -0.79 2.47 0.10
C ILE A 83 -0.33 2.08 -1.30
N VAL A 84 -1.16 1.34 -2.03
CA VAL A 84 -0.88 0.95 -3.42
C VAL A 84 -0.64 2.17 -4.30
N ASP A 85 -1.48 3.20 -4.13
CA ASP A 85 -1.34 4.44 -4.88
C ASP A 85 -0.03 5.15 -4.55
N ASN A 86 0.26 5.32 -3.26
CA ASN A 86 1.47 6.02 -2.82
C ASN A 86 2.76 5.33 -3.26
N LEU A 87 2.79 4.00 -3.28
CA LEU A 87 3.98 3.22 -3.60
C LEU A 87 4.00 2.65 -5.01
N SER A 88 2.94 2.87 -5.79
CA SER A 88 2.78 2.35 -7.16
C SER A 88 2.92 0.83 -7.21
N LEU A 89 2.23 0.13 -6.33
CA LEU A 89 2.31 -1.33 -6.21
C LEU A 89 1.33 -2.02 -7.18
N LYS A 90 1.69 -2.05 -8.44
CA LYS A 90 0.85 -2.60 -9.52
C LYS A 90 0.42 -4.04 -9.25
N SER A 91 1.31 -4.87 -8.72
CA SER A 91 1.01 -6.28 -8.46
C SER A 91 -0.13 -6.48 -7.47
N VAL A 92 -0.21 -5.62 -6.45
CA VAL A 92 -1.31 -5.66 -5.47
C VAL A 92 -2.61 -5.24 -6.12
N PHE A 93 -2.56 -4.17 -6.90
CA PHE A 93 -3.74 -3.67 -7.62
C PHE A 93 -4.28 -4.73 -8.57
N GLU A 94 -3.41 -5.36 -9.37
CA GLU A 94 -3.82 -6.43 -10.29
C GLU A 94 -4.43 -7.61 -9.54
N TYR A 95 -3.87 -7.96 -8.38
CA TYR A 95 -4.42 -9.04 -7.55
C TYR A 95 -5.84 -8.72 -7.12
N ILE A 96 -6.10 -7.48 -6.68
CA ILE A 96 -7.44 -7.06 -6.27
C ILE A 96 -8.42 -7.13 -7.43
N ILE A 97 -8.03 -6.61 -8.60
CA ILE A 97 -8.89 -6.60 -9.79
C ILE A 97 -9.18 -8.02 -10.27
N ASN A 98 -8.20 -8.90 -10.25
CA ASN A 98 -8.37 -10.29 -10.68
C ASN A 98 -9.23 -11.11 -9.71
N ASN A 99 -9.51 -10.60 -8.52
CA ASN A 99 -10.31 -11.28 -7.50
C ASN A 99 -11.57 -10.49 -7.13
N LYS A 100 -12.06 -9.63 -8.03
CA LYS A 100 -13.24 -8.79 -7.77
C LYS A 100 -14.49 -9.61 -7.42
N GLU A 101 -14.58 -10.85 -7.91
CA GLU A 101 -15.72 -11.74 -7.61
C GLU A 101 -15.85 -12.05 -6.11
N ASN A 102 -14.79 -11.82 -5.33
CA ASN A 102 -14.83 -12.02 -3.88
C ASN A 102 -15.42 -10.82 -3.13
N ILE A 103 -15.68 -9.71 -3.82
CA ILE A 103 -16.22 -8.49 -3.20
C ILE A 103 -17.76 -8.59 -3.20
N HIS A 104 -18.33 -8.60 -2.00
CA HIS A 104 -19.78 -8.67 -1.81
C HIS A 104 -20.33 -7.41 -1.11
N ASN A 105 -19.46 -6.55 -0.59
CA ASN A 105 -19.85 -5.31 0.05
C ASN A 105 -19.95 -4.20 -1.02
N PRO A 106 -21.15 -3.61 -1.25
CA PRO A 106 -21.33 -2.58 -2.29
C PRO A 106 -20.41 -1.37 -2.13
N SER A 107 -20.07 -0.98 -0.89
CA SER A 107 -19.18 0.15 -0.65
C SER A 107 -17.75 -0.16 -1.10
N VAL A 108 -17.30 -1.39 -0.89
CA VAL A 108 -15.99 -1.83 -1.36
C VAL A 108 -16.00 -1.97 -2.88
N GLN A 109 -17.07 -2.50 -3.45
CA GLN A 109 -17.21 -2.60 -4.91
C GLN A 109 -17.06 -1.23 -5.58
N PHE A 110 -17.74 -0.22 -5.04
CA PHE A 110 -17.66 1.15 -5.54
C PHE A 110 -16.23 1.69 -5.42
N LEU A 111 -15.58 1.47 -4.27
CA LEU A 111 -14.22 1.91 -4.03
C LEU A 111 -13.24 1.31 -5.04
N VAL A 112 -13.34 0.01 -5.30
CA VAL A 112 -12.46 -0.68 -6.24
C VAL A 112 -12.74 -0.24 -7.68
N ASP A 113 -14.01 -0.06 -8.05
CA ASP A 113 -14.37 0.41 -9.38
C ASP A 113 -13.84 1.82 -9.66
N GLU A 114 -13.91 2.72 -8.67
CA GLU A 114 -13.30 4.04 -8.80
C GLU A 114 -11.78 3.96 -8.95
N ALA A 115 -11.15 3.13 -8.14
CA ALA A 115 -9.70 2.93 -8.21
C ALA A 115 -9.28 2.37 -9.58
N GLU A 116 -10.07 1.45 -10.13
CA GLU A 116 -9.80 0.88 -11.45
C GLU A 116 -9.84 1.95 -12.53
N ASN A 117 -10.80 2.87 -12.48
CA ASN A 117 -10.89 3.96 -13.43
C ASN A 117 -9.72 4.94 -13.30
N ASP A 118 -9.33 5.29 -12.07
CA ASP A 118 -8.29 6.28 -11.82
C ASP A 118 -6.90 5.71 -12.07
N TYR A 119 -6.64 4.47 -11.62
CA TYR A 119 -5.31 3.86 -11.67
C TYR A 119 -4.96 3.29 -13.04
N ALA A 120 -5.96 2.96 -13.87
CA ALA A 120 -5.69 2.46 -15.22
C ALA A 120 -4.82 3.43 -16.02
N ASP A 121 -5.07 4.73 -15.84
CA ASP A 121 -4.27 5.76 -16.54
C ASP A 121 -3.00 6.12 -15.77
N THR A 122 -3.07 6.23 -14.46
CA THR A 122 -1.97 6.76 -13.63
C THR A 122 -0.87 5.73 -13.39
N ILE A 123 -1.25 4.50 -13.04
CA ILE A 123 -0.29 3.44 -12.74
C ILE A 123 0.46 3.00 -14.00
N ASP A 124 -0.26 2.83 -15.10
CA ASP A 124 0.34 2.43 -16.36
C ASP A 124 1.38 3.44 -16.83
N ASP A 125 1.05 4.73 -16.77
CA ASP A 125 1.99 5.79 -17.11
C ASP A 125 3.22 5.78 -16.21
N THR A 126 3.04 5.56 -14.92
CA THR A 126 4.12 5.49 -13.95
C THR A 126 5.07 4.34 -14.26
N PHE A 127 4.52 3.16 -14.58
CA PHE A 127 5.34 1.99 -14.88
C PHE A 127 6.04 2.09 -16.23
N GLU A 128 5.43 2.72 -17.20
CA GLU A 128 6.08 2.98 -18.49
C GLU A 128 7.30 3.90 -18.32
N CYS A 129 7.21 4.87 -17.45
CA CYS A 129 8.33 5.77 -17.15
C CYS A 129 9.45 5.09 -16.38
N ILE A 130 9.15 4.08 -15.59
CA ILE A 130 10.14 3.36 -14.78
C ILE A 130 10.85 2.29 -15.60
N VAL A 131 10.15 1.69 -16.52
CA VAL A 131 10.69 0.65 -17.40
C VAL A 131 11.48 1.29 -18.54
#